data_b6e679a6e8f7a21ac59e5cb7a3d8b359
#
_entry.id   b6e679a6e8f7a21ac59e5cb7a3d8b359
#
_cell.length_a   1.000
_cell.length_b   1.000
_cell.length_c   1.000
_cell.angle_alpha   90.00
_cell.angle_beta   90.00
_cell.angle_gamma   90.00
#
_symmetry.space_group_name_H-M   'P 1'
#
loop_
_entity.id
_entity.type
_entity.pdbx_description
1 polymer ?
#
loop_
_entity_poly.entity_id
_entity_poly.type
_entity_poly.pdbx_seq_one_letter_code
_entity_poly.pdbx_strand_id
1 'polypeptide(L)'
;MCDAAIAYLHGEEFKLYPDFQTGGSIDVSRYNDGERGGVVRVRAKISKLDNKTLCISEIPYGKTTSSLIDSILKAIEKGKIKIRKVDDNTARKVEILIHLAPGVSSDKTLDALYAFTDCEVNISPNCCVIDNKKPHFLTVSDVLRKSVNNTRDLLRKELEIQKNETLETLHFASLEKIFIEERIYKDRNFEQAKDMDAACTHIDERLTPFYPQMIREVTQDDILKLMDIKMARILKFNKDKANDAIARMKDEIARIDRDLDNMVEVTCNWFRMLKAKYGDEHPRHTELRNFDTIVATKVVEANEKLYINREEGFIGTSLKKD
;
A
#
# COMPACT_ATOMS: atom_id res chain seq x y z
N MET A 1 -3.91 -3.43 -4.22
CA MET A 1 -4.33 -2.22 -3.49
C MET A 1 -4.57 -1.03 -4.43
N CYS A 2 -3.64 -0.64 -5.30
CA CYS A 2 -3.87 0.48 -6.25
C CYS A 2 -5.09 0.27 -7.15
N ASP A 3 -5.30 -0.93 -7.71
CA ASP A 3 -6.49 -1.22 -8.53
C ASP A 3 -7.79 -1.11 -7.73
N ALA A 4 -7.79 -1.56 -6.47
CA ALA A 4 -8.95 -1.41 -5.60
C ALA A 4 -9.24 0.05 -5.24
N ALA A 5 -8.20 0.88 -5.09
CA ALA A 5 -8.34 2.32 -4.88
C ALA A 5 -8.96 3.01 -6.10
N ILE A 6 -8.52 2.65 -7.31
CA ILE A 6 -9.06 3.16 -8.57
C ILE A 6 -10.52 2.70 -8.75
N ALA A 7 -10.82 1.43 -8.52
CA ALA A 7 -12.19 0.90 -8.58
C ALA A 7 -13.12 1.66 -7.62
N TYR A 8 -12.68 1.89 -6.38
CA TYR A 8 -13.44 2.70 -5.41
C TYR A 8 -13.72 4.11 -5.91
N LEU A 9 -12.74 4.80 -6.50
CA LEU A 9 -12.90 6.16 -7.04
C LEU A 9 -13.90 6.23 -8.20
N HIS A 10 -14.01 5.14 -8.97
CA HIS A 10 -15.00 5.00 -10.04
C HIS A 10 -16.37 4.49 -9.56
N GLY A 11 -16.54 4.20 -8.27
CA GLY A 11 -17.77 3.63 -7.71
C GLY A 11 -17.97 2.15 -8.01
N GLU A 12 -16.90 1.44 -8.39
CA GLU A 12 -16.92 0.01 -8.70
C GLU A 12 -16.67 -0.82 -7.43
N GLU A 13 -17.15 -2.06 -7.43
CA GLU A 13 -16.87 -3.01 -6.37
C GLU A 13 -15.42 -3.50 -6.42
N PHE A 14 -14.81 -3.68 -5.27
CA PHE A 14 -13.48 -4.24 -5.12
C PHE A 14 -13.41 -5.22 -3.96
N LYS A 15 -12.41 -6.11 -4.02
CA LYS A 15 -12.13 -7.06 -2.94
C LYS A 15 -10.65 -7.02 -2.62
N LEU A 16 -10.33 -6.99 -1.32
CA LEU A 16 -8.97 -7.05 -0.81
C LEU A 16 -8.80 -8.29 0.05
N TYR A 17 -7.78 -9.06 -0.23
CA TYR A 17 -7.44 -10.24 0.53
C TYR A 17 -6.03 -10.11 1.10
N PRO A 18 -5.77 -10.65 2.30
CA PRO A 18 -4.45 -10.62 2.90
C PRO A 18 -3.40 -11.25 1.98
N ASP A 19 -2.19 -10.76 2.11
CA ASP A 19 -1.01 -11.28 1.45
C ASP A 19 0.12 -11.41 2.48
N PHE A 20 0.81 -12.55 2.49
CA PHE A 20 1.85 -12.85 3.48
C PHE A 20 3.20 -13.01 2.77
N GLN A 21 4.23 -12.37 3.31
CA GLN A 21 5.59 -12.43 2.76
C GLN A 21 6.18 -13.84 2.73
N THR A 22 5.70 -14.73 3.59
CA THR A 22 6.12 -16.14 3.64
C THR A 22 5.53 -16.99 2.50
N GLY A 23 4.62 -16.42 1.70
CA GLY A 23 3.95 -17.14 0.61
C GLY A 23 2.90 -18.14 1.11
N GLY A 24 2.86 -19.29 0.49
CA GLY A 24 1.86 -20.33 0.76
C GLY A 24 0.54 -20.09 0.03
N SER A 25 -0.49 -20.78 0.47
CA SER A 25 -1.86 -20.62 -0.05
C SER A 25 -2.81 -20.19 1.05
N ILE A 26 -3.84 -19.42 0.70
CA ILE A 26 -4.88 -19.00 1.65
C ILE A 26 -6.28 -19.27 1.13
N ASP A 27 -7.14 -19.68 2.07
CA ASP A 27 -8.58 -19.75 1.89
C ASP A 27 -9.22 -18.58 2.64
N VAL A 28 -9.89 -17.73 1.89
CA VAL A 28 -10.52 -16.49 2.36
C VAL A 28 -12.05 -16.56 2.39
N SER A 29 -12.63 -17.76 2.22
CA SER A 29 -14.09 -17.96 2.17
C SER A 29 -14.80 -17.45 3.44
N ARG A 30 -14.09 -17.40 4.58
CA ARG A 30 -14.58 -16.92 5.87
C ARG A 30 -13.84 -15.69 6.38
N TYR A 31 -13.18 -14.94 5.49
CA TYR A 31 -12.34 -13.80 5.85
C TYR A 31 -13.11 -12.64 6.47
N ASN A 32 -14.36 -12.41 6.06
CA ASN A 32 -15.24 -11.35 6.55
C ASN A 32 -14.57 -9.97 6.53
N ASP A 33 -13.88 -9.63 5.43
CA ASP A 33 -13.22 -8.34 5.20
C ASP A 33 -12.35 -7.84 6.38
N GLY A 34 -11.73 -8.76 7.11
CA GLY A 34 -10.83 -8.42 8.23
C GLY A 34 -11.51 -8.09 9.55
N GLU A 35 -12.81 -8.20 9.67
CA GLU A 35 -13.54 -7.99 10.91
C GLU A 35 -13.32 -9.14 11.92
N ARG A 36 -13.54 -8.81 13.18
CA ARG A 36 -13.52 -9.79 14.26
C ARG A 36 -14.51 -10.93 14.02
N GLY A 37 -14.04 -12.17 14.17
CA GLY A 37 -14.82 -13.39 13.89
C GLY A 37 -14.59 -13.94 12.49
N GLY A 38 -13.93 -13.20 11.61
CA GLY A 38 -13.41 -13.73 10.35
C GLY A 38 -12.27 -14.72 10.59
N VAL A 39 -12.03 -15.61 9.61
CA VAL A 39 -10.96 -16.62 9.64
C VAL A 39 -10.33 -16.71 8.27
N VAL A 40 -9.01 -16.66 8.24
CA VAL A 40 -8.18 -16.96 7.06
C VAL A 40 -7.44 -18.26 7.35
N ARG A 41 -7.63 -19.27 6.50
CA ARG A 41 -6.85 -20.51 6.58
C ARG A 41 -5.62 -20.36 5.72
N VAL A 42 -4.45 -20.63 6.29
CA VAL A 42 -3.16 -20.50 5.61
C VAL A 42 -2.48 -21.84 5.55
N ARG A 43 -2.09 -22.30 4.36
CA ARG A 43 -1.38 -23.56 4.12
C ARG A 43 0.02 -23.32 3.63
N ALA A 44 0.94 -24.14 4.13
CA ALA A 44 2.28 -24.30 3.56
C ALA A 44 2.19 -24.73 2.09
N LYS A 45 3.16 -24.34 1.29
CA LYS A 45 3.31 -24.85 -0.06
C LYS A 45 4.11 -26.13 -0.03
N ILE A 46 3.44 -27.22 -0.30
CA ILE A 46 4.02 -28.56 -0.28
C ILE A 46 3.92 -29.16 -1.69
N SER A 47 5.04 -29.61 -2.22
CA SER A 47 5.14 -30.27 -3.52
C SER A 47 5.68 -31.70 -3.37
N LYS A 48 5.30 -32.57 -4.30
CA LYS A 48 5.89 -33.90 -4.41
C LYS A 48 7.14 -33.78 -5.26
N LEU A 49 8.29 -34.15 -4.70
CA LEU A 49 9.51 -34.32 -5.49
C LEU A 49 9.55 -35.66 -6.19
N ASP A 50 9.15 -36.70 -5.47
CA ASP A 50 8.99 -38.06 -5.97
C ASP A 50 7.89 -38.81 -5.17
N ASN A 51 7.72 -40.13 -5.43
CA ASN A 51 6.72 -40.95 -4.75
C ASN A 51 7.01 -41.17 -3.25
N LYS A 52 8.19 -40.80 -2.76
CA LYS A 52 8.67 -41.05 -1.40
C LYS A 52 9.07 -39.77 -0.67
N THR A 53 9.11 -38.64 -1.35
CA THR A 53 9.62 -37.38 -0.79
C THR A 53 8.69 -36.22 -1.10
N LEU A 54 8.25 -35.50 -0.05
CA LEU A 54 7.56 -34.23 -0.14
C LEU A 54 8.53 -33.11 0.21
N CYS A 55 8.36 -31.94 -0.40
CA CYS A 55 9.14 -30.74 -0.11
C CYS A 55 8.22 -29.61 0.30
N ILE A 56 8.49 -29.00 1.45
CA ILE A 56 7.87 -27.75 1.87
C ILE A 56 8.77 -26.61 1.43
N SER A 57 8.28 -25.78 0.51
CA SER A 57 9.01 -24.63 -0.05
C SER A 57 8.56 -23.27 0.51
N GLU A 58 7.39 -23.19 1.10
CA GLU A 58 6.86 -22.00 1.75
C GLU A 58 6.11 -22.40 3.03
N ILE A 59 6.29 -21.64 4.11
CA ILE A 59 5.67 -21.92 5.42
C ILE A 59 4.54 -20.95 5.71
N PRO A 60 3.53 -21.35 6.53
CA PRO A 60 2.46 -20.46 6.91
C PRO A 60 2.97 -19.25 7.69
N TYR A 61 2.30 -18.11 7.51
CA TYR A 61 2.61 -16.89 8.24
C TYR A 61 2.56 -17.11 9.76
N GLY A 62 3.52 -16.53 10.47
CA GLY A 62 3.66 -16.64 11.92
C GLY A 62 4.33 -17.93 12.42
N LYS A 63 4.78 -18.79 11.51
CA LYS A 63 5.57 -20.00 11.84
C LYS A 63 7.00 -19.84 11.37
N THR A 64 7.92 -20.51 12.07
CA THR A 64 9.32 -20.68 11.69
C THR A 64 9.55 -22.09 11.18
N THR A 65 10.64 -22.34 10.44
CA THR A 65 11.01 -23.69 9.99
C THR A 65 11.12 -24.66 11.18
N SER A 66 11.82 -24.23 12.24
CA SER A 66 11.98 -25.03 13.47
C SER A 66 10.63 -25.36 14.12
N SER A 67 9.74 -24.36 14.32
CA SER A 67 8.43 -24.61 14.93
C SER A 67 7.54 -25.53 14.10
N LEU A 68 7.66 -25.43 12.76
CA LEU A 68 6.93 -26.32 11.85
C LEU A 68 7.44 -27.75 11.94
N ILE A 69 8.76 -27.93 11.92
CA ILE A 69 9.39 -29.26 12.07
C ILE A 69 9.02 -29.89 13.42
N ASP A 70 9.08 -29.12 14.51
CA ASP A 70 8.66 -29.59 15.84
C ASP A 70 7.19 -30.05 15.85
N SER A 71 6.30 -29.34 15.15
CA SER A 71 4.90 -29.75 15.05
C SER A 71 4.74 -31.07 14.26
N ILE A 72 5.55 -31.25 13.22
CA ILE A 72 5.58 -32.51 12.44
C ILE A 72 6.09 -33.66 13.29
N LEU A 73 7.21 -33.46 14.01
CA LEU A 73 7.77 -34.48 14.90
C LEU A 73 6.79 -34.90 15.99
N LYS A 74 6.10 -33.95 16.62
CA LYS A 74 5.03 -34.23 17.59
C LYS A 74 3.87 -35.02 16.99
N ALA A 75 3.52 -34.78 15.72
CA ALA A 75 2.49 -35.55 15.04
C ALA A 75 2.94 -36.99 14.73
N ILE A 76 4.23 -37.18 14.43
CA ILE A 76 4.84 -38.53 14.27
C ILE A 76 4.84 -39.29 15.59
N GLU A 77 5.29 -38.68 16.69
CA GLU A 77 5.29 -39.29 18.05
C GLU A 77 3.88 -39.69 18.50
N LYS A 78 2.89 -38.90 18.15
CA LYS A 78 1.46 -39.22 18.43
C LYS A 78 0.88 -40.29 17.48
N GLY A 79 1.66 -40.83 16.57
CA GLY A 79 1.22 -41.82 15.59
C GLY A 79 0.22 -41.30 14.56
N LYS A 80 0.08 -39.97 14.39
CA LYS A 80 -0.87 -39.36 13.44
C LYS A 80 -0.36 -39.42 12.00
N ILE A 81 0.98 -39.39 11.82
CA ILE A 81 1.64 -39.37 10.52
C ILE A 81 2.80 -40.36 10.54
N LYS A 82 2.98 -41.11 9.44
CA LYS A 82 4.09 -42.07 9.27
C LYS A 82 5.14 -41.48 8.34
N ILE A 83 6.15 -40.86 8.90
CA ILE A 83 7.28 -40.25 8.19
C ILE A 83 8.55 -40.99 8.67
N ARG A 84 9.47 -41.25 7.73
CA ARG A 84 10.75 -41.90 8.03
C ARG A 84 11.77 -40.90 8.57
N LYS A 85 11.87 -39.71 7.92
CA LYS A 85 12.87 -38.69 8.22
C LYS A 85 12.38 -37.34 7.76
N VAL A 86 12.78 -36.28 8.46
CA VAL A 86 12.62 -34.88 8.07
C VAL A 86 14.01 -34.25 7.99
N ASP A 87 14.34 -33.64 6.87
CA ASP A 87 15.60 -32.92 6.66
C ASP A 87 15.30 -31.44 6.41
N ASP A 88 15.99 -30.57 7.14
CA ASP A 88 15.94 -29.12 6.94
C ASP A 88 17.14 -28.66 6.12
N ASN A 89 16.92 -28.36 4.86
CA ASN A 89 17.91 -27.83 3.94
C ASN A 89 17.72 -26.31 3.73
N THR A 90 16.95 -25.67 4.59
CA THR A 90 16.64 -24.24 4.46
C THR A 90 17.91 -23.39 4.52
N ALA A 91 18.09 -22.57 3.48
CA ALA A 91 19.14 -21.56 3.41
C ALA A 91 18.49 -20.19 3.13
N ARG A 92 18.70 -19.60 1.96
CA ARG A 92 18.01 -18.37 1.54
C ARG A 92 16.53 -18.60 1.24
N LYS A 93 16.18 -19.80 0.82
CA LYS A 93 14.80 -20.24 0.55
C LYS A 93 14.49 -21.41 1.49
N VAL A 94 13.22 -21.51 1.87
CA VAL A 94 12.75 -22.64 2.67
C VAL A 94 12.81 -23.92 1.84
N GLU A 95 13.43 -24.98 2.39
CA GLU A 95 13.46 -26.31 1.81
C GLU A 95 13.48 -27.35 2.93
N ILE A 96 12.30 -27.87 3.26
CA ILE A 96 12.15 -28.96 4.25
C ILE A 96 11.71 -30.21 3.49
N LEU A 97 12.56 -31.25 3.54
CA LEU A 97 12.32 -32.52 2.89
C LEU A 97 11.69 -33.50 3.87
N ILE A 98 10.58 -34.11 3.47
CA ILE A 98 9.83 -35.09 4.24
C ILE A 98 9.90 -36.43 3.51
N HIS A 99 10.66 -37.36 4.08
CA HIS A 99 10.81 -38.71 3.55
C HIS A 99 9.76 -39.63 4.11
N LEU A 100 8.90 -40.18 3.24
CA LEU A 100 7.80 -41.05 3.60
C LEU A 100 8.28 -42.46 3.99
N ALA A 101 7.55 -43.10 4.88
CA ALA A 101 7.76 -44.50 5.18
C ALA A 101 7.34 -45.40 3.98
N PRO A 102 7.96 -46.59 3.80
CA PRO A 102 7.56 -47.51 2.74
C PRO A 102 6.07 -47.88 2.81
N GLY A 103 5.39 -47.84 1.65
CA GLY A 103 3.99 -48.21 1.52
C GLY A 103 2.99 -47.11 1.91
N VAL A 104 3.45 -45.92 2.28
CA VAL A 104 2.59 -44.79 2.65
C VAL A 104 2.26 -43.96 1.40
N SER A 105 1.01 -43.56 1.23
CA SER A 105 0.54 -42.71 0.15
C SER A 105 0.96 -41.25 0.37
N SER A 106 1.64 -40.66 -0.61
CA SER A 106 2.02 -39.25 -0.55
C SER A 106 0.83 -38.30 -0.42
N ASP A 107 -0.31 -38.60 -1.08
CA ASP A 107 -1.52 -37.77 -1.01
C ASP A 107 -2.15 -37.79 0.38
N LYS A 108 -2.26 -38.99 0.99
CA LYS A 108 -2.77 -39.12 2.36
C LYS A 108 -1.86 -38.44 3.37
N THR A 109 -0.54 -38.52 3.17
CA THR A 109 0.41 -37.82 4.05
C THR A 109 0.34 -36.33 3.90
N LEU A 110 0.12 -35.82 2.68
CA LEU A 110 -0.09 -34.40 2.43
C LEU A 110 -1.31 -33.88 3.21
N ASP A 111 -2.45 -34.59 3.13
CA ASP A 111 -3.64 -34.25 3.87
C ASP A 111 -3.44 -34.37 5.39
N ALA A 112 -2.67 -35.36 5.84
CA ALA A 112 -2.33 -35.54 7.24
C ALA A 112 -1.45 -34.41 7.78
N LEU A 113 -0.51 -33.91 6.98
CA LEU A 113 0.31 -32.74 7.33
C LEU A 113 -0.57 -31.52 7.55
N TYR A 114 -1.53 -31.24 6.67
CA TYR A 114 -2.46 -30.13 6.86
C TYR A 114 -3.42 -30.34 8.05
N ALA A 115 -3.85 -31.57 8.32
CA ALA A 115 -4.82 -31.86 9.38
C ALA A 115 -4.21 -31.88 10.79
N PHE A 116 -2.94 -32.28 10.94
CA PHE A 116 -2.34 -32.60 12.25
C PHE A 116 -1.10 -31.78 12.60
N THR A 117 -0.65 -30.91 11.71
CA THR A 117 0.56 -30.09 11.94
C THR A 117 0.29 -28.63 11.65
N ASP A 118 1.28 -27.81 11.95
CA ASP A 118 1.26 -26.37 11.62
C ASP A 118 1.45 -26.06 10.11
N CYS A 119 1.38 -27.10 9.24
CA CYS A 119 1.32 -26.90 7.79
C CYS A 119 0.02 -26.21 7.35
N GLU A 120 -1.03 -26.25 8.15
CA GLU A 120 -2.22 -25.39 8.03
C GLU A 120 -2.44 -24.68 9.36
N VAL A 121 -2.64 -23.36 9.30
CA VAL A 121 -2.96 -22.54 10.47
C VAL A 121 -4.16 -21.64 10.17
N ASN A 122 -4.91 -21.30 11.21
CA ASN A 122 -5.99 -20.34 11.15
C ASN A 122 -5.52 -19.00 11.71
N ILE A 123 -5.77 -17.93 10.95
CA ILE A 123 -5.54 -16.56 11.38
C ILE A 123 -6.88 -15.89 11.54
N SER A 124 -7.14 -15.36 12.75
CA SER A 124 -8.35 -14.57 13.03
C SER A 124 -8.00 -13.09 12.92
N PRO A 125 -8.41 -12.40 11.85
CA PRO A 125 -8.15 -10.97 11.69
C PRO A 125 -8.97 -10.17 12.70
N ASN A 126 -8.45 -8.99 13.04
CA ASN A 126 -9.16 -7.98 13.78
C ASN A 126 -8.56 -6.62 13.41
N CYS A 127 -9.09 -6.03 12.34
CA CYS A 127 -8.55 -4.79 11.80
C CYS A 127 -8.85 -3.62 12.76
N CYS A 128 -7.81 -3.07 13.37
CA CYS A 128 -7.89 -1.91 14.25
C CYS A 128 -6.93 -0.84 13.73
N VAL A 129 -7.43 0.36 13.53
CA VAL A 129 -6.66 1.52 13.07
C VAL A 129 -6.82 2.69 14.04
N ILE A 130 -5.82 3.59 14.06
CA ILE A 130 -5.92 4.84 14.80
C ILE A 130 -6.39 5.92 13.81
N ASP A 131 -7.55 6.49 14.10
CA ASP A 131 -8.12 7.61 13.36
C ASP A 131 -8.47 8.73 14.36
N ASN A 132 -8.02 9.96 14.07
CA ASN A 132 -8.20 11.11 14.96
C ASN A 132 -7.78 10.84 16.41
N LYS A 133 -6.64 10.18 16.60
CA LYS A 133 -6.06 9.81 17.91
C LYS A 133 -6.89 8.80 18.72
N LYS A 134 -7.87 8.13 18.11
CA LYS A 134 -8.70 7.10 18.73
C LYS A 134 -8.62 5.79 17.97
N PRO A 135 -8.66 4.62 18.66
CA PRO A 135 -8.74 3.34 17.97
C PRO A 135 -10.13 3.12 17.38
N HIS A 136 -10.17 2.64 16.14
CA HIS A 136 -11.38 2.26 15.42
C HIS A 136 -11.23 0.86 14.87
N PHE A 137 -12.25 0.02 15.06
CA PHE A 137 -12.36 -1.28 14.43
C PHE A 137 -13.15 -1.11 13.14
N LEU A 138 -12.52 -1.39 12.02
CA LEU A 138 -13.06 -1.16 10.68
C LEU A 138 -12.83 -2.38 9.81
N THR A 139 -13.59 -2.49 8.72
CA THR A 139 -13.25 -3.44 7.66
C THR A 139 -12.00 -2.99 6.93
N VAL A 140 -11.29 -3.92 6.28
CA VAL A 140 -10.12 -3.59 5.44
C VAL A 140 -10.55 -2.71 4.27
N SER A 141 -11.74 -2.92 3.72
CA SER A 141 -12.31 -2.09 2.67
C SER A 141 -12.56 -0.66 3.15
N ASP A 142 -13.05 -0.45 4.39
CA ASP A 142 -13.26 0.90 4.95
C ASP A 142 -11.93 1.61 5.21
N VAL A 143 -10.90 0.89 5.64
CA VAL A 143 -9.55 1.44 5.78
C VAL A 143 -9.02 1.92 4.43
N LEU A 144 -9.22 1.13 3.35
CA LEU A 144 -8.84 1.56 2.02
C LEU A 144 -9.60 2.82 1.60
N ARG A 145 -10.94 2.86 1.77
CA ARG A 145 -11.77 4.02 1.43
C ARG A 145 -11.29 5.29 2.14
N LYS A 146 -11.03 5.19 3.45
CA LYS A 146 -10.49 6.31 4.24
C LYS A 146 -9.12 6.75 3.72
N SER A 147 -8.21 5.81 3.43
CA SER A 147 -6.89 6.11 2.90
C SER A 147 -6.95 6.80 1.53
N VAL A 148 -7.83 6.32 0.63
CA VAL A 148 -8.03 6.93 -0.70
C VAL A 148 -8.60 8.34 -0.58
N ASN A 149 -9.62 8.55 0.26
CA ASN A 149 -10.19 9.88 0.48
C ASN A 149 -9.16 10.84 1.06
N ASN A 150 -8.38 10.41 2.06
CA ASN A 150 -7.30 11.21 2.62
C ASN A 150 -6.23 11.56 1.57
N THR A 151 -5.86 10.62 0.71
CA THR A 151 -4.92 10.87 -0.39
C THR A 151 -5.48 11.92 -1.35
N ARG A 152 -6.76 11.81 -1.75
CA ARG A 152 -7.43 12.79 -2.60
C ARG A 152 -7.43 14.19 -1.98
N ASP A 153 -7.71 14.27 -0.68
CA ASP A 153 -7.79 15.55 0.03
C ASP A 153 -6.39 16.18 0.19
N LEU A 154 -5.35 15.37 0.36
CA LEU A 154 -3.96 15.84 0.38
C LEU A 154 -3.50 16.34 -0.99
N LEU A 155 -3.79 15.60 -2.06
CA LEU A 155 -3.48 16.03 -3.43
C LEU A 155 -4.22 17.33 -3.79
N ARG A 156 -5.46 17.49 -3.36
CA ARG A 156 -6.20 18.75 -3.52
C ARG A 156 -5.49 19.90 -2.83
N LYS A 157 -5.09 19.72 -1.58
CA LYS A 157 -4.36 20.76 -0.82
C LYS A 157 -3.02 21.11 -1.47
N GLU A 158 -2.31 20.12 -1.98
CA GLU A 158 -1.04 20.33 -2.71
C GLU A 158 -1.26 21.22 -3.94
N LEU A 159 -2.29 20.93 -4.74
CA LEU A 159 -2.66 21.74 -5.91
C LEU A 159 -3.11 23.15 -5.51
N GLU A 160 -3.87 23.32 -4.44
CA GLU A 160 -4.30 24.62 -3.93
C GLU A 160 -3.10 25.47 -3.48
N ILE A 161 -2.13 24.87 -2.79
CA ILE A 161 -0.89 25.53 -2.38
C ILE A 161 -0.09 25.95 -3.62
N GLN A 162 0.12 25.03 -4.58
CA GLN A 162 0.84 25.32 -5.81
C GLN A 162 0.17 26.45 -6.62
N LYS A 163 -1.18 26.45 -6.69
CA LYS A 163 -1.94 27.51 -7.31
C LYS A 163 -1.67 28.85 -6.65
N ASN A 164 -1.76 28.93 -5.32
CA ASN A 164 -1.57 30.17 -4.57
C ASN A 164 -0.13 30.70 -4.74
N GLU A 165 0.88 29.84 -4.66
CA GLU A 165 2.28 30.21 -4.88
C GLU A 165 2.50 30.76 -6.32
N THR A 166 1.88 30.11 -7.31
CA THR A 166 1.95 30.56 -8.70
C THR A 166 1.22 31.90 -8.90
N LEU A 167 0.06 32.09 -8.27
CA LEU A 167 -0.68 33.37 -8.29
C LEU A 167 0.12 34.50 -7.67
N GLU A 168 0.76 34.30 -6.53
CA GLU A 168 1.62 35.29 -5.89
C GLU A 168 2.82 35.64 -6.77
N THR A 169 3.45 34.63 -7.38
CA THR A 169 4.55 34.84 -8.32
C THR A 169 4.13 35.61 -9.56
N LEU A 170 2.95 35.28 -10.11
CA LEU A 170 2.37 35.98 -11.26
C LEU A 170 2.01 37.41 -10.93
N HIS A 171 1.44 37.66 -9.74
CA HIS A 171 1.10 38.98 -9.25
C HIS A 171 2.35 39.89 -9.20
N PHE A 172 3.41 39.40 -8.53
CA PHE A 172 4.66 40.16 -8.42
C PHE A 172 5.35 40.34 -9.78
N ALA A 173 5.40 39.35 -10.65
CA ALA A 173 5.94 39.43 -11.98
C ALA A 173 5.22 40.49 -12.87
N SER A 174 3.89 40.57 -12.68
CA SER A 174 3.08 41.59 -13.37
C SER A 174 3.39 43.00 -12.87
N LEU A 175 3.52 43.20 -11.57
CA LEU A 175 3.91 44.46 -10.95
C LEU A 175 5.33 44.88 -11.35
N GLU A 176 6.31 43.95 -11.29
CA GLU A 176 7.70 44.21 -11.73
C GLU A 176 7.75 44.64 -13.18
N LYS A 177 6.99 43.96 -14.06
CA LYS A 177 6.91 44.30 -15.47
C LYS A 177 6.42 45.76 -15.66
N ILE A 178 5.30 46.14 -15.01
CA ILE A 178 4.73 47.49 -15.10
C ILE A 178 5.71 48.52 -14.54
N PHE A 179 6.30 48.27 -13.35
CA PHE A 179 7.26 49.15 -12.71
C PHE A 179 8.46 49.48 -13.59
N ILE A 180 8.95 48.46 -14.36
CA ILE A 180 10.08 48.63 -15.24
C ILE A 180 9.67 49.26 -16.58
N GLU A 181 8.58 48.84 -17.22
CA GLU A 181 8.08 49.35 -18.50
C GLU A 181 7.66 50.80 -18.42
N GLU A 182 6.92 51.18 -17.38
CA GLU A 182 6.50 52.57 -17.11
C GLU A 182 7.64 53.44 -16.54
N ARG A 183 8.81 52.85 -16.31
CA ARG A 183 10.02 53.53 -15.78
C ARG A 183 9.77 54.26 -14.46
N ILE A 184 8.87 53.77 -13.61
CA ILE A 184 8.52 54.40 -12.34
C ILE A 184 9.73 54.70 -11.48
N TYR A 185 10.74 53.83 -11.53
CA TYR A 185 12.04 54.00 -10.85
C TYR A 185 12.87 55.19 -11.35
N LYS A 186 12.50 55.87 -12.47
CA LYS A 186 13.15 57.07 -13.04
C LYS A 186 12.32 58.32 -12.89
N ASP A 187 11.14 58.22 -12.25
CA ASP A 187 10.32 59.39 -12.03
C ASP A 187 11.02 60.40 -11.10
N ARG A 188 10.98 61.69 -11.44
CA ARG A 188 11.64 62.73 -10.66
C ARG A 188 11.12 62.77 -9.22
N ASN A 189 9.82 62.50 -9.02
CA ASN A 189 9.21 62.47 -7.68
C ASN A 189 9.68 61.27 -6.85
N PHE A 190 9.99 60.16 -7.48
CA PHE A 190 10.61 59.00 -6.84
C PHE A 190 12.06 59.31 -6.45
N GLU A 191 12.87 59.87 -7.38
CA GLU A 191 14.27 60.17 -7.11
C GLU A 191 14.45 61.26 -6.04
N GLN A 192 13.49 62.19 -5.90
CA GLN A 192 13.51 63.31 -4.95
C GLN A 192 12.66 63.06 -3.71
N ALA A 193 12.16 61.82 -3.49
CA ALA A 193 11.36 61.46 -2.30
C ALA A 193 12.17 61.74 -1.00
N LYS A 194 11.52 62.39 -0.04
CA LYS A 194 12.15 62.81 1.21
C LYS A 194 12.44 61.65 2.14
N ASP A 195 11.60 60.62 2.06
CA ASP A 195 11.66 59.42 2.87
C ASP A 195 11.06 58.21 2.10
N MET A 196 11.13 57.04 2.72
CA MET A 196 10.63 55.79 2.19
C MET A 196 9.10 55.81 1.97
N ASP A 197 8.36 56.45 2.86
CA ASP A 197 6.90 56.53 2.78
C ASP A 197 6.43 57.37 1.59
N ALA A 198 7.12 58.51 1.34
CA ALA A 198 6.84 59.33 0.16
C ALA A 198 7.16 58.58 -1.15
N ALA A 199 8.25 57.80 -1.16
CA ALA A 199 8.59 56.95 -2.31
C ALA A 199 7.54 55.85 -2.53
N CYS A 200 7.08 55.17 -1.48
CA CYS A 200 6.02 54.16 -1.55
C CYS A 200 4.70 54.75 -2.06
N THR A 201 4.31 55.92 -1.53
CA THR A 201 3.10 56.65 -1.96
C THR A 201 3.16 56.99 -3.45
N HIS A 202 4.29 57.48 -3.93
CA HIS A 202 4.45 57.77 -5.36
C HIS A 202 4.32 56.52 -6.24
N ILE A 203 4.95 55.42 -5.85
CA ILE A 203 4.84 54.15 -6.57
C ILE A 203 3.36 53.68 -6.59
N ASP A 204 2.65 53.74 -5.46
CA ASP A 204 1.24 53.35 -5.34
C ASP A 204 0.36 54.19 -6.30
N GLU A 205 0.51 55.53 -6.27
CA GLU A 205 -0.20 56.43 -7.19
C GLU A 205 0.05 56.08 -8.65
N ARG A 206 1.28 55.77 -9.02
CA ARG A 206 1.66 55.41 -10.38
C ARG A 206 1.17 54.04 -10.82
N LEU A 207 1.00 53.11 -9.89
CA LEU A 207 0.47 51.77 -10.14
C LEU A 207 -1.07 51.75 -10.15
N THR A 208 -1.75 52.71 -9.52
CA THR A 208 -3.22 52.77 -9.42
C THR A 208 -3.94 52.55 -10.75
N PRO A 209 -3.55 53.09 -11.90
CA PRO A 209 -4.22 52.85 -13.20
C PRO A 209 -4.20 51.37 -13.64
N PHE A 210 -3.25 50.59 -13.11
CA PHE A 210 -3.04 49.19 -13.48
C PHE A 210 -3.69 48.20 -12.49
N TYR A 211 -4.20 48.66 -11.36
CA TYR A 211 -4.84 47.81 -10.33
C TYR A 211 -5.96 46.94 -10.86
N PRO A 212 -6.85 47.40 -11.76
CA PRO A 212 -7.89 46.54 -12.33
C PRO A 212 -7.37 45.29 -13.07
N GLN A 213 -6.10 45.28 -13.46
CA GLN A 213 -5.47 44.15 -14.16
C GLN A 213 -4.77 43.19 -13.20
N MET A 214 -4.65 43.55 -11.92
CA MET A 214 -3.97 42.74 -10.92
C MET A 214 -4.86 41.60 -10.41
N ILE A 215 -4.21 40.54 -9.98
CA ILE A 215 -4.88 39.31 -9.47
C ILE A 215 -5.49 39.57 -8.10
N ARG A 216 -4.85 40.38 -7.30
CA ARG A 216 -5.29 40.83 -5.98
C ARG A 216 -4.91 42.28 -5.74
N GLU A 217 -5.42 42.84 -4.66
CA GLU A 217 -5.02 44.15 -4.17
C GLU A 217 -3.51 44.25 -3.92
N VAL A 218 -2.91 45.36 -4.35
CA VAL A 218 -1.50 45.65 -4.14
C VAL A 218 -1.28 46.10 -2.70
N THR A 219 -0.36 45.47 -2.02
CA THR A 219 -0.04 45.78 -0.62
C THR A 219 1.21 46.62 -0.53
N GLN A 220 1.43 47.27 0.63
CA GLN A 220 2.65 47.98 0.92
C GLN A 220 3.89 47.09 0.82
N ASP A 221 3.78 45.81 1.22
CA ASP A 221 4.83 44.80 1.08
C ASP A 221 5.21 44.57 -0.39
N ASP A 222 4.24 44.58 -1.30
CA ASP A 222 4.54 44.46 -2.74
C ASP A 222 5.31 45.64 -3.27
N ILE A 223 4.95 46.86 -2.82
CA ILE A 223 5.64 48.09 -3.18
C ILE A 223 7.07 48.10 -2.64
N LEU A 224 7.28 47.69 -1.40
CA LEU A 224 8.62 47.55 -0.80
C LEU A 224 9.48 46.54 -1.59
N LYS A 225 8.91 45.40 -2.00
CA LYS A 225 9.62 44.43 -2.84
C LYS A 225 10.01 44.99 -4.21
N LEU A 226 9.19 45.90 -4.79
CA LEU A 226 9.56 46.59 -6.04
C LEU A 226 10.76 47.52 -5.84
N MET A 227 10.85 48.21 -4.71
CA MET A 227 11.98 49.06 -4.35
C MET A 227 13.27 48.29 -4.15
N ASP A 228 13.20 47.04 -3.69
CA ASP A 228 14.35 46.16 -3.50
C ASP A 228 14.89 45.57 -4.82
N ILE A 229 14.27 45.87 -5.97
CA ILE A 229 14.73 45.37 -7.26
C ILE A 229 16.07 45.99 -7.61
N LYS A 230 17.08 45.13 -7.72
CA LYS A 230 18.44 45.58 -8.06
C LYS A 230 18.49 46.18 -9.45
N MET A 231 19.21 47.33 -9.62
CA MET A 231 19.41 48.00 -10.90
C MET A 231 19.91 47.02 -11.98
N ALA A 232 20.79 46.07 -11.63
CA ALA A 232 21.28 45.05 -12.57
C ALA A 232 20.15 44.16 -13.14
N ARG A 233 19.02 43.92 -12.39
CA ARG A 233 17.85 43.21 -12.86
C ARG A 233 17.05 44.08 -13.82
N ILE A 234 16.87 45.34 -13.51
CA ILE A 234 16.21 46.31 -14.40
C ILE A 234 16.92 46.44 -15.74
N LEU A 235 18.28 46.57 -15.73
CA LEU A 235 19.07 46.65 -16.95
C LEU A 235 19.06 45.41 -17.82
N LYS A 236 18.83 44.21 -17.20
CA LYS A 236 18.74 42.95 -17.89
C LYS A 236 17.29 42.58 -18.26
N PHE A 237 16.31 43.41 -17.91
CA PHE A 237 14.90 43.14 -18.17
C PHE A 237 14.65 43.02 -19.69
N ASN A 238 13.92 41.95 -20.04
CA ASN A 238 13.50 41.69 -21.40
C ASN A 238 11.97 41.49 -21.40
N LYS A 239 11.27 42.38 -22.10
CA LYS A 239 9.81 42.39 -22.16
C LYS A 239 9.21 41.09 -22.69
N ASP A 240 9.79 40.52 -23.75
CA ASP A 240 9.28 39.31 -24.38
C ASP A 240 9.43 38.11 -23.44
N LYS A 241 10.59 37.98 -22.78
CA LYS A 241 10.80 36.93 -21.77
C LYS A 241 9.88 37.07 -20.55
N ALA A 242 9.59 38.31 -20.13
CA ALA A 242 8.65 38.56 -19.05
C ALA A 242 7.23 38.16 -19.44
N ASN A 243 6.81 38.52 -20.68
CA ASN A 243 5.50 38.12 -21.21
C ASN A 243 5.38 36.59 -21.33
N ASP A 244 6.42 35.93 -21.84
CA ASP A 244 6.45 34.46 -21.94
C ASP A 244 6.37 33.79 -20.55
N ALA A 245 7.04 34.35 -19.56
CA ALA A 245 6.98 33.83 -18.18
C ALA A 245 5.60 34.01 -17.58
N ILE A 246 4.98 35.17 -17.77
CA ILE A 246 3.61 35.46 -17.34
C ILE A 246 2.59 34.51 -18.03
N ALA A 247 2.76 34.30 -19.33
CA ALA A 247 1.89 33.37 -20.08
C ALA A 247 1.99 31.95 -19.54
N ARG A 248 3.22 31.44 -19.32
CA ARG A 248 3.43 30.11 -18.73
C ARG A 248 2.80 29.95 -17.35
N MET A 249 2.91 30.96 -16.48
CA MET A 249 2.26 30.93 -15.16
C MET A 249 0.74 30.89 -15.27
N LYS A 250 0.14 31.65 -16.20
CA LYS A 250 -1.30 31.58 -16.47
C LYS A 250 -1.74 30.22 -16.98
N ASP A 251 -0.97 29.61 -17.89
CA ASP A 251 -1.23 28.27 -18.40
C ASP A 251 -1.13 27.22 -17.29
N GLU A 252 -0.15 27.37 -16.39
CA GLU A 252 0.01 26.50 -15.21
C GLU A 252 -1.19 26.61 -14.27
N ILE A 253 -1.66 27.81 -13.96
CA ILE A 253 -2.85 28.02 -13.14
C ILE A 253 -4.06 27.38 -13.80
N ALA A 254 -4.26 27.58 -15.10
CA ALA A 254 -5.37 26.97 -15.84
C ALA A 254 -5.28 25.44 -15.86
N ARG A 255 -4.06 24.86 -15.86
CA ARG A 255 -3.86 23.43 -15.71
C ARG A 255 -4.28 22.94 -14.31
N ILE A 256 -3.81 23.64 -13.27
CA ILE A 256 -4.14 23.31 -11.88
C ILE A 256 -5.65 23.40 -11.64
N ASP A 257 -6.33 24.41 -12.21
CA ASP A 257 -7.79 24.54 -12.09
C ASP A 257 -8.52 23.34 -12.71
N ARG A 258 -8.12 22.91 -13.90
CA ARG A 258 -8.69 21.69 -14.51
C ARG A 258 -8.44 20.45 -13.66
N ASP A 259 -7.26 20.34 -13.02
CA ASP A 259 -6.93 19.22 -12.14
C ASP A 259 -7.78 19.26 -10.86
N LEU A 260 -8.00 20.45 -10.28
CA LEU A 260 -8.89 20.66 -9.12
C LEU A 260 -10.36 20.33 -9.43
N ASP A 261 -10.82 20.62 -10.64
CA ASP A 261 -12.17 20.28 -11.10
C ASP A 261 -12.32 18.76 -11.32
N ASN A 262 -11.23 18.05 -11.57
CA ASN A 262 -11.23 16.60 -11.86
C ASN A 262 -10.39 15.79 -10.89
N MET A 263 -10.58 15.99 -9.59
CA MET A 263 -9.82 15.33 -8.53
C MET A 263 -9.89 13.80 -8.54
N VAL A 264 -10.97 13.22 -9.08
CA VAL A 264 -11.08 11.76 -9.22
C VAL A 264 -9.99 11.24 -10.15
N GLU A 265 -9.85 11.84 -11.34
CA GLU A 265 -8.85 11.39 -12.31
C GLU A 265 -7.41 11.70 -11.84
N VAL A 266 -7.19 12.84 -11.20
CA VAL A 266 -5.90 13.17 -10.57
C VAL A 266 -5.49 12.10 -9.56
N THR A 267 -6.44 11.68 -8.70
CA THR A 267 -6.17 10.65 -7.70
C THR A 267 -5.97 9.27 -8.35
N CYS A 268 -6.74 8.92 -9.38
CA CYS A 268 -6.52 7.70 -10.15
C CYS A 268 -5.14 7.66 -10.80
N ASN A 269 -4.69 8.78 -11.39
CA ASN A 269 -3.36 8.90 -11.99
C ASN A 269 -2.24 8.75 -10.96
N TRP A 270 -2.44 9.27 -9.76
CA TRP A 270 -1.52 9.04 -8.65
C TRP A 270 -1.37 7.54 -8.33
N PHE A 271 -2.47 6.80 -8.21
CA PHE A 271 -2.41 5.35 -7.94
C PHE A 271 -1.86 4.55 -9.13
N ARG A 272 -2.13 4.96 -10.38
CA ARG A 272 -1.52 4.37 -11.58
C ARG A 272 0.00 4.56 -11.59
N MET A 273 0.46 5.76 -11.26
CA MET A 273 1.90 6.07 -11.14
C MET A 273 2.56 5.25 -10.04
N LEU A 274 1.95 5.14 -8.86
CA LEU A 274 2.46 4.30 -7.77
C LEU A 274 2.56 2.84 -8.20
N LYS A 275 1.53 2.31 -8.88
CA LYS A 275 1.54 0.94 -9.39
C LYS A 275 2.64 0.72 -10.42
N ALA A 276 2.81 1.64 -11.36
CA ALA A 276 3.85 1.56 -12.39
C ALA A 276 5.26 1.63 -11.80
N LYS A 277 5.46 2.45 -10.75
CA LYS A 277 6.78 2.65 -10.14
C LYS A 277 7.20 1.52 -9.20
N TYR A 278 6.27 0.96 -8.44
CA TYR A 278 6.57 0.05 -7.33
C TYR A 278 5.88 -1.32 -7.45
N GLY A 279 4.95 -1.50 -8.41
CA GLY A 279 4.13 -2.71 -8.49
C GLY A 279 4.94 -3.99 -8.73
N ASP A 280 5.98 -3.91 -9.57
CA ASP A 280 6.83 -5.06 -9.89
C ASP A 280 7.70 -5.50 -8.69
N GLU A 281 8.03 -4.59 -7.77
CA GLU A 281 8.78 -4.88 -6.57
C GLU A 281 7.91 -5.51 -5.46
N HIS A 282 6.59 -5.40 -5.59
CA HIS A 282 5.62 -5.87 -4.59
C HIS A 282 4.55 -6.79 -5.20
N PRO A 283 4.96 -7.90 -5.86
CA PRO A 283 4.00 -8.88 -6.36
C PRO A 283 3.28 -9.58 -5.19
N ARG A 284 2.10 -10.13 -5.48
CA ARG A 284 1.42 -10.98 -4.49
C ARG A 284 2.20 -12.28 -4.30
N HIS A 285 2.49 -12.62 -3.05
CA HIS A 285 3.24 -13.83 -2.69
C HIS A 285 2.31 -15.01 -2.39
N THR A 286 1.17 -14.75 -1.76
CA THR A 286 0.24 -15.79 -1.29
C THR A 286 -0.79 -16.15 -2.36
N GLU A 287 -0.94 -17.44 -2.64
CA GLU A 287 -1.90 -17.94 -3.61
C GLU A 287 -3.31 -18.05 -3.01
N LEU A 288 -4.33 -17.52 -3.71
CA LEU A 288 -5.72 -17.65 -3.31
C LEU A 288 -6.25 -19.01 -3.79
N ARG A 289 -6.71 -19.84 -2.85
CA ARG A 289 -7.32 -21.15 -3.14
C ARG A 289 -8.49 -21.42 -2.19
N ASN A 290 -9.48 -22.16 -2.65
CA ASN A 290 -10.46 -22.78 -1.78
C ASN A 290 -9.90 -24.10 -1.27
N PHE A 291 -9.97 -24.35 0.04
CA PHE A 291 -9.46 -25.56 0.62
C PHE A 291 -10.59 -26.57 0.82
N ASP A 292 -10.37 -27.79 0.31
CA ASP A 292 -11.26 -28.91 0.61
C ASP A 292 -11.23 -29.22 2.10
N THR A 293 -12.38 -29.66 2.62
CA THR A 293 -12.50 -30.10 4.02
C THR A 293 -11.82 -31.44 4.19
N ILE A 294 -10.67 -31.44 4.90
CA ILE A 294 -9.99 -32.67 5.24
C ILE A 294 -10.69 -33.33 6.45
N VAL A 295 -11.27 -34.53 6.25
CA VAL A 295 -11.85 -35.26 7.33
C VAL A 295 -10.78 -36.07 8.07
N ALA A 296 -10.36 -35.56 9.23
CA ALA A 296 -9.26 -36.12 10.03
C ALA A 296 -9.34 -37.63 10.24
N THR A 297 -10.55 -38.17 10.46
CA THR A 297 -10.75 -39.61 10.65
C THR A 297 -10.45 -40.45 9.40
N LYS A 298 -10.53 -39.87 8.20
CA LYS A 298 -10.21 -40.59 6.94
C LYS A 298 -8.71 -40.57 6.61
N VAL A 299 -7.95 -39.68 7.24
CA VAL A 299 -6.53 -39.46 6.96
C VAL A 299 -5.63 -40.15 7.98
N VAL A 300 -6.13 -40.43 9.19
CA VAL A 300 -5.40 -41.21 10.20
C VAL A 300 -5.19 -42.64 9.70
N GLU A 301 -3.93 -43.04 9.63
CA GLU A 301 -3.58 -44.43 9.33
C GLU A 301 -3.79 -45.33 10.56
N ALA A 302 -4.24 -46.56 10.32
CA ALA A 302 -4.35 -47.53 11.37
C ALA A 302 -2.96 -47.91 11.94
N ASN A 303 -2.75 -47.62 13.22
CA ASN A 303 -1.49 -47.91 13.93
C ASN A 303 -1.46 -49.29 14.58
N GLU A 304 -2.63 -49.84 14.85
CA GLU A 304 -2.74 -51.10 15.52
C GLU A 304 -3.67 -52.05 14.75
N LYS A 305 -3.38 -53.35 14.81
CA LYS A 305 -4.25 -54.39 14.31
C LYS A 305 -5.07 -54.91 15.46
N LEU A 306 -6.39 -54.94 15.29
CA LEU A 306 -7.31 -55.58 16.24
C LEU A 306 -7.51 -57.03 15.82
N TYR A 307 -7.19 -57.97 16.72
CA TYR A 307 -7.40 -59.37 16.54
C TYR A 307 -8.68 -59.76 17.27
N ILE A 308 -9.58 -60.46 16.58
CA ILE A 308 -10.87 -60.91 17.12
C ILE A 308 -10.90 -62.41 16.95
N ASN A 309 -10.99 -63.17 18.07
CA ASN A 309 -11.32 -64.57 18.05
C ASN A 309 -12.77 -64.71 18.55
N ARG A 310 -13.68 -65.07 17.65
CA ARG A 310 -15.09 -65.13 17.94
C ARG A 310 -15.45 -66.40 18.74
N GLU A 311 -14.64 -67.49 18.61
CA GLU A 311 -14.87 -68.73 19.31
C GLU A 311 -14.52 -68.65 20.82
N GLU A 312 -13.46 -67.94 21.11
CA GLU A 312 -13.01 -67.73 22.50
C GLU A 312 -13.48 -66.38 23.10
N GLY A 313 -14.21 -65.55 22.35
CA GLY A 313 -14.66 -64.22 22.79
C GLY A 313 -13.56 -63.22 23.05
N PHE A 314 -12.38 -63.39 22.40
CA PHE A 314 -11.22 -62.54 22.62
C PHE A 314 -11.19 -61.38 21.63
N ILE A 315 -10.93 -60.17 22.15
CA ILE A 315 -10.62 -58.98 21.37
C ILE A 315 -9.36 -58.32 21.96
N GLY A 316 -8.28 -58.14 21.16
CA GLY A 316 -7.07 -57.54 21.64
C GLY A 316 -6.13 -57.04 20.53
N THR A 317 -5.12 -56.26 20.88
CA THR A 317 -4.14 -55.70 19.96
C THR A 317 -2.95 -56.59 19.65
N SER A 318 -2.86 -57.74 20.35
CA SER A 318 -1.85 -58.75 20.10
C SER A 318 -2.50 -60.16 20.04
N LEU A 319 -1.92 -61.05 19.23
CA LEU A 319 -2.28 -62.46 19.27
C LEU A 319 -1.92 -63.04 20.63
N LYS A 320 -2.87 -63.78 21.24
CA LYS A 320 -2.62 -64.58 22.45
C LYS A 320 -1.48 -65.53 22.11
N LYS A 321 -0.39 -65.42 22.85
CA LYS A 321 0.66 -66.49 22.80
C LYS A 321 0.15 -67.64 23.65
N ASP A 322 0.02 -68.79 23.05
CA ASP A 322 -0.18 -70.05 23.76
C ASP A 322 0.97 -70.36 24.68
#